data_75f900ee0d4c5991c9b45dc93a400259
#
_entry.id   75f900ee0d4c5991c9b45dc93a400259
#
_cell.length_a   1.000
_cell.length_b   1.000
_cell.length_c   1.000
_cell.angle_alpha   90.00
_cell.angle_beta   90.00
_cell.angle_gamma   90.00
#
_symmetry.space_group_name_H-M   'P 1'
#
loop_
_entity.id
_entity.type
_entity.pdbx_description
1 polymer ?
#
loop_
_entity_poly.entity_id
_entity_poly.type
_entity_poly.pdbx_seq_one_letter_code
_entity_poly.pdbx_strand_id
1 'polypeptide(L)'
;MKTIATIILVSCLIISPGWLSSQTKCKVLIPAISTTYEGKCKKGLANGQGTATGIDTYAGRFRKGVPNGLGTYTWASGAEYIGQWEFGERQGEGVYRFKYNGKDSTLAGIWKEDRYVGPVPATPIIMHSRNVQTYSLLRQSDGNKLTIEFFMNGANNTLIEKSFNYFI
;
A
#
# COMPACT_ATOMS: atom_id res chain seq x y z
N MET A 1 54.53 -45.69 -46.05
CA MET A 1 54.44 -45.43 -44.61
C MET A 1 53.77 -44.07 -44.42
N LYS A 2 52.49 -44.06 -44.03
CA LYS A 2 51.70 -42.83 -43.83
C LYS A 2 51.53 -42.66 -42.34
N THR A 3 52.16 -41.65 -41.74
CA THR A 3 52.04 -41.28 -40.34
C THR A 3 50.77 -40.43 -40.15
N ILE A 4 49.79 -40.92 -39.35
CA ILE A 4 48.60 -40.23 -38.98
C ILE A 4 48.90 -39.43 -37.73
N ALA A 5 48.91 -38.10 -37.83
CA ALA A 5 49.02 -37.22 -36.68
C ALA A 5 47.67 -37.06 -36.02
N THR A 6 47.54 -37.59 -34.80
CA THR A 6 46.32 -37.44 -33.97
C THR A 6 46.36 -36.07 -33.30
N ILE A 7 45.50 -35.17 -33.71
CA ILE A 7 45.29 -33.87 -33.07
C ILE A 7 44.39 -34.09 -31.86
N ILE A 8 44.91 -33.97 -30.64
CA ILE A 8 44.16 -33.96 -29.39
C ILE A 8 43.63 -32.53 -29.18
N LEU A 9 42.35 -32.34 -29.44
CA LEU A 9 41.63 -31.12 -29.09
C LEU A 9 41.40 -31.10 -27.58
N VAL A 10 42.23 -30.38 -26.82
CA VAL A 10 42.00 -30.07 -25.43
C VAL A 10 40.95 -28.97 -25.37
N SER A 11 39.68 -29.34 -25.11
CA SER A 11 38.64 -28.41 -24.83
C SER A 11 38.86 -27.79 -23.44
N CYS A 12 39.37 -26.57 -23.42
CA CYS A 12 39.49 -25.77 -22.21
C CYS A 12 38.09 -25.36 -21.76
N LEU A 13 37.51 -26.12 -20.82
CA LEU A 13 36.31 -25.72 -20.07
C LEU A 13 36.67 -24.49 -19.26
N ILE A 14 36.32 -23.31 -19.76
CA ILE A 14 36.36 -22.07 -19.02
C ILE A 14 35.24 -22.14 -17.98
N ILE A 15 35.54 -22.65 -16.78
CA ILE A 15 34.69 -22.54 -15.62
C ILE A 15 34.70 -21.06 -15.25
N SER A 16 33.72 -20.32 -15.71
CA SER A 16 33.47 -18.98 -15.22
C SER A 16 33.28 -19.07 -13.71
N PRO A 17 34.06 -18.37 -12.88
CA PRO A 17 33.78 -18.31 -11.47
C PRO A 17 32.43 -17.64 -11.31
N GLY A 18 31.39 -18.45 -11.06
CA GLY A 18 30.10 -17.95 -10.65
C GLY A 18 30.35 -17.03 -9.45
N TRP A 19 30.04 -15.79 -9.65
CA TRP A 19 30.02 -14.81 -8.57
C TRP A 19 28.97 -15.30 -7.58
N LEU A 20 29.39 -16.04 -6.54
CA LEU A 20 28.60 -16.22 -5.35
C LEU A 20 28.46 -14.82 -4.74
N SER A 21 27.48 -14.08 -5.20
CA SER A 21 27.00 -12.90 -4.49
C SER A 21 26.48 -13.42 -3.15
N SER A 22 27.28 -13.33 -2.12
CA SER A 22 26.81 -13.48 -0.75
C SER A 22 25.77 -12.38 -0.54
N GLN A 23 24.51 -12.68 -0.85
CA GLN A 23 23.42 -11.80 -0.50
C GLN A 23 23.41 -11.69 1.02
N THR A 24 23.94 -10.59 1.51
CA THR A 24 23.78 -10.22 2.92
C THR A 24 22.29 -10.18 3.18
N LYS A 25 21.79 -11.20 3.92
CA LYS A 25 20.37 -11.37 4.22
C LYS A 25 19.88 -10.13 4.97
N CYS A 26 19.10 -9.30 4.31
CA CYS A 26 18.53 -8.09 4.92
C CYS A 26 17.56 -8.50 6.04
N LYS A 27 17.71 -7.92 7.21
CA LYS A 27 16.82 -8.20 8.34
C LYS A 27 15.54 -7.38 8.24
N VAL A 28 14.40 -8.07 8.43
CA VAL A 28 13.10 -7.49 8.76
C VAL A 28 12.91 -7.65 10.27
N LEU A 29 12.45 -6.59 10.94
CA LEU A 29 12.37 -6.55 12.40
C LEU A 29 10.98 -6.94 12.93
N ILE A 30 10.00 -7.14 12.07
CA ILE A 30 8.66 -7.64 12.44
C ILE A 30 8.67 -9.18 12.38
N PRO A 31 8.58 -9.88 13.50
CA PRO A 31 8.73 -11.36 13.54
C PRO A 31 7.78 -12.10 12.60
N ALA A 32 6.53 -11.65 12.51
CA ALA A 32 5.51 -12.31 11.70
C ALA A 32 5.82 -12.35 10.18
N ILE A 33 6.71 -11.47 9.69
CA ILE A 33 7.09 -11.38 8.26
C ILE A 33 8.60 -11.51 8.04
N SER A 34 9.36 -12.07 8.99
CA SER A 34 10.84 -12.04 8.97
C SER A 34 11.51 -13.30 8.43
N THR A 35 10.77 -14.27 7.90
CA THR A 35 11.34 -15.53 7.39
C THR A 35 12.15 -15.31 6.11
N THR A 36 11.58 -14.61 5.13
CA THR A 36 12.26 -14.25 3.89
C THR A 36 12.05 -12.78 3.57
N TYR A 37 13.01 -12.19 2.86
CA TYR A 37 12.91 -10.82 2.37
C TYR A 37 13.55 -10.72 0.99
N GLU A 38 12.82 -10.11 0.08
CA GLU A 38 13.26 -9.74 -1.26
C GLU A 38 13.10 -8.24 -1.46
N GLY A 39 14.20 -7.53 -1.68
CA GLY A 39 14.13 -6.08 -1.86
C GLY A 39 15.43 -5.38 -1.53
N LYS A 40 15.34 -4.04 -1.47
CA LYS A 40 16.49 -3.18 -1.20
C LYS A 40 16.92 -3.25 0.27
N CYS A 41 18.23 -3.16 0.48
CA CYS A 41 18.87 -3.27 1.78
C CYS A 41 19.74 -2.05 2.08
N LYS A 42 19.74 -1.60 3.33
CA LYS A 42 20.64 -0.57 3.82
C LYS A 42 21.15 -0.94 5.21
N LYS A 43 22.46 -1.04 5.36
CA LYS A 43 23.10 -1.40 6.63
C LYS A 43 22.59 -2.73 7.22
N GLY A 44 22.35 -3.76 6.37
CA GLY A 44 21.85 -5.06 6.79
C GLY A 44 20.36 -5.12 7.13
N LEU A 45 19.61 -4.05 6.95
CA LEU A 45 18.18 -3.96 7.21
C LEU A 45 17.38 -3.74 5.93
N ALA A 46 16.16 -4.27 5.85
CA ALA A 46 15.21 -3.99 4.80
C ALA A 46 14.99 -2.47 4.69
N ASN A 47 15.14 -1.92 3.47
CA ASN A 47 15.03 -0.48 3.27
C ASN A 47 14.70 -0.14 1.80
N GLY A 48 13.61 0.55 1.55
CA GLY A 48 13.07 0.79 0.21
C GLY A 48 11.96 -0.20 -0.13
N GLN A 49 11.67 -0.39 -1.42
CA GLN A 49 10.66 -1.36 -1.85
C GLN A 49 11.15 -2.79 -1.65
N GLY A 50 10.25 -3.66 -1.19
CA GLY A 50 10.51 -5.07 -0.99
C GLY A 50 9.28 -5.85 -0.56
N THR A 51 9.45 -7.17 -0.52
CA THR A 51 8.45 -8.13 -0.03
C THR A 51 9.07 -8.96 1.09
N ALA A 52 8.38 -9.04 2.19
CA ALA A 52 8.75 -9.85 3.36
C ALA A 52 7.67 -10.89 3.62
N THR A 53 8.09 -12.12 3.88
CA THR A 53 7.17 -13.25 4.09
C THR A 53 7.57 -14.02 5.34
N GLY A 54 6.59 -14.44 6.11
CA GLY A 54 6.69 -15.31 7.27
C GLY A 54 5.35 -16.02 7.50
N ILE A 55 4.80 -15.91 8.69
CA ILE A 55 3.41 -16.30 9.00
C ILE A 55 2.45 -15.39 8.22
N ASP A 56 2.81 -14.12 8.17
CA ASP A 56 2.13 -13.08 7.40
C ASP A 56 3.01 -12.64 6.22
N THR A 57 2.49 -11.77 5.36
CA THR A 57 3.21 -11.18 4.23
C THR A 57 3.06 -9.67 4.23
N TYR A 58 4.14 -8.96 3.89
CA TYR A 58 4.11 -7.53 3.61
C TYR A 58 4.81 -7.23 2.30
N ALA A 59 4.14 -6.50 1.42
CA ALA A 59 4.70 -5.98 0.19
C ALA A 59 4.57 -4.47 0.17
N GLY A 60 5.70 -3.75 0.15
CA GLY A 60 5.67 -2.30 0.24
C GLY A 60 7.00 -1.68 0.58
N ARG A 61 6.95 -0.48 1.13
CA ARG A 61 8.12 0.29 1.48
C ARG A 61 8.59 -0.05 2.89
N PHE A 62 9.89 -0.28 3.03
CA PHE A 62 10.57 -0.50 4.30
C PHE A 62 11.49 0.67 4.65
N ARG A 63 11.67 0.91 5.93
CA ARG A 63 12.69 1.81 6.49
C ARG A 63 13.26 1.20 7.76
N LYS A 64 14.57 1.02 7.79
CA LYS A 64 15.27 0.46 8.95
C LYS A 64 14.70 -0.90 9.43
N GLY A 65 14.27 -1.76 8.50
CA GLY A 65 13.77 -3.11 8.79
C GLY A 65 12.27 -3.22 9.13
N VAL A 66 11.52 -2.13 9.10
CA VAL A 66 10.08 -2.13 9.37
C VAL A 66 9.28 -1.50 8.23
N PRO A 67 7.99 -1.83 8.05
CA PRO A 67 7.07 -1.14 7.15
C PRO A 67 7.08 0.37 7.38
N ASN A 68 7.23 1.15 6.30
CA ASN A 68 7.22 2.61 6.37
C ASN A 68 6.93 3.22 4.99
N GLY A 69 5.80 3.84 4.83
CA GLY A 69 5.26 4.34 3.56
C GLY A 69 4.09 3.49 3.08
N LEU A 70 3.81 3.47 1.78
CA LEU A 70 2.72 2.67 1.23
C LEU A 70 3.07 1.19 1.16
N GLY A 71 2.11 0.34 1.50
CA GLY A 71 2.27 -1.11 1.44
C GLY A 71 0.99 -1.89 1.76
N THR A 72 1.03 -3.16 1.42
CA THR A 72 -0.02 -4.15 1.67
C THR A 72 0.49 -5.16 2.68
N TYR A 73 -0.24 -5.36 3.75
CA TYR A 73 -0.01 -6.41 4.74
C TYR A 73 -1.15 -7.42 4.66
N THR A 74 -0.78 -8.68 4.52
CA THR A 74 -1.73 -9.79 4.47
C THR A 74 -1.46 -10.72 5.64
N TRP A 75 -2.43 -10.85 6.52
CA TRP A 75 -2.39 -11.76 7.67
C TRP A 75 -2.68 -13.19 7.26
N ALA A 76 -2.19 -14.15 8.02
CA ALA A 76 -2.48 -15.59 7.84
C ALA A 76 -3.99 -15.90 7.87
N SER A 77 -4.79 -15.06 8.52
CA SER A 77 -6.25 -15.15 8.52
C SER A 77 -6.92 -14.82 7.18
N GLY A 78 -6.14 -14.30 6.21
CA GLY A 78 -6.65 -13.76 4.95
C GLY A 78 -7.15 -12.31 5.05
N ALA A 79 -7.06 -11.68 6.22
CA ALA A 79 -7.29 -10.25 6.33
C ALA A 79 -6.18 -9.47 5.63
N GLU A 80 -6.48 -8.27 5.14
CA GLU A 80 -5.54 -7.44 4.38
C GLU A 80 -5.67 -5.97 4.77
N TYR A 81 -4.52 -5.30 4.89
CA TYR A 81 -4.49 -3.85 5.01
C TYR A 81 -3.66 -3.26 3.87
N ILE A 82 -4.24 -2.33 3.15
CA ILE A 82 -3.61 -1.57 2.07
C ILE A 82 -3.63 -0.11 2.48
N GLY A 83 -2.45 0.50 2.67
CA GLY A 83 -2.41 1.88 3.13
C GLY A 83 -1.03 2.35 3.53
N GLN A 84 -1.03 3.43 4.31
CA GLN A 84 0.18 4.05 4.84
C GLN A 84 0.65 3.34 6.12
N TRP A 85 1.96 3.27 6.27
CA TRP A 85 2.66 2.67 7.40
C TRP A 85 3.70 3.64 7.94
N GLU A 86 3.84 3.71 9.23
CA GLU A 86 4.89 4.44 9.88
C GLU A 86 5.45 3.63 11.06
N PHE A 87 6.78 3.41 11.06
CA PHE A 87 7.50 2.63 12.08
C PHE A 87 6.92 1.22 12.35
N GLY A 88 6.29 0.59 11.36
CA GLY A 88 5.69 -0.74 11.47
C GLY A 88 4.21 -0.75 11.86
N GLU A 89 3.61 0.41 12.08
CA GLU A 89 2.22 0.59 12.45
C GLU A 89 1.40 1.20 11.31
N ARG A 90 0.11 0.89 11.23
CA ARG A 90 -0.83 1.50 10.28
C ARG A 90 -1.02 2.97 10.63
N GLN A 91 -0.85 3.83 9.64
CA GLN A 91 -0.90 5.27 9.81
C GLN A 91 -1.54 5.93 8.59
N GLY A 92 -2.19 7.11 8.76
CA GLY A 92 -2.78 7.84 7.66
C GLY A 92 -3.93 7.11 6.98
N GLU A 93 -4.08 7.29 5.67
CA GLU A 93 -5.17 6.66 4.92
C GLU A 93 -4.88 5.20 4.61
N GLY A 94 -5.92 4.36 4.77
CA GLY A 94 -5.83 2.94 4.47
C GLY A 94 -7.16 2.22 4.49
N VAL A 95 -7.13 1.03 3.90
CA VAL A 95 -8.28 0.13 3.77
C VAL A 95 -7.94 -1.20 4.42
N TYR A 96 -8.71 -1.61 5.40
CA TYR A 96 -8.62 -2.91 6.05
C TYR A 96 -9.77 -3.79 5.62
N ARG A 97 -9.48 -4.93 5.00
CA ARG A 97 -10.43 -5.95 4.58
C ARG A 97 -10.30 -7.17 5.48
N PHE A 98 -11.41 -7.68 5.97
CA PHE A 98 -11.41 -8.82 6.89
C PHE A 98 -12.76 -9.55 6.85
N LYS A 99 -12.84 -10.72 7.47
CA LYS A 99 -14.11 -11.42 7.66
C LYS A 99 -14.65 -11.14 9.06
N TYR A 100 -15.89 -10.68 9.12
CA TYR A 100 -16.66 -10.53 10.36
C TYR A 100 -17.91 -11.39 10.33
N ASN A 101 -18.04 -12.31 11.26
CA ASN A 101 -19.14 -13.30 11.28
C ASN A 101 -19.30 -14.03 9.93
N GLY A 102 -18.18 -14.42 9.29
CA GLY A 102 -18.15 -15.11 8.01
C GLY A 102 -18.45 -14.23 6.78
N LYS A 103 -18.74 -12.94 6.96
CA LYS A 103 -19.00 -11.97 5.88
C LYS A 103 -17.79 -11.10 5.64
N ASP A 104 -17.56 -10.76 4.39
CA ASP A 104 -16.52 -9.80 4.01
C ASP A 104 -16.88 -8.41 4.53
N SER A 105 -15.96 -7.80 5.20
CA SER A 105 -16.11 -6.49 5.85
C SER A 105 -14.93 -5.61 5.49
N THR A 106 -15.17 -4.29 5.39
CA THR A 106 -14.15 -3.32 5.01
C THR A 106 -14.23 -2.09 5.92
N LEU A 107 -13.06 -1.65 6.42
CA LEU A 107 -12.89 -0.37 7.09
C LEU A 107 -11.93 0.48 6.26
N ALA A 108 -12.46 1.50 5.59
CA ALA A 108 -11.70 2.47 4.82
C ALA A 108 -11.69 3.81 5.55
N GLY A 109 -10.50 4.41 5.74
CA GLY A 109 -10.41 5.69 6.44
C GLY A 109 -9.04 5.98 7.00
N ILE A 110 -9.02 6.78 8.07
CA ILE A 110 -7.81 7.24 8.76
C ILE A 110 -7.44 6.27 9.87
N TRP A 111 -6.14 5.95 9.91
CA TRP A 111 -5.51 5.10 10.90
C TRP A 111 -4.46 5.88 11.67
N LYS A 112 -4.33 5.61 12.94
CA LYS A 112 -3.31 6.18 13.81
C LYS A 112 -2.83 5.14 14.81
N GLU A 113 -1.54 4.84 14.80
CA GLU A 113 -0.93 3.88 15.72
C GLU A 113 -1.72 2.55 15.76
N ASP A 114 -1.93 1.93 14.58
CA ASP A 114 -2.72 0.71 14.38
C ASP A 114 -4.22 0.80 14.67
N ARG A 115 -4.74 1.94 15.11
CA ARG A 115 -6.17 2.13 15.44
C ARG A 115 -6.91 2.83 14.32
N TYR A 116 -8.10 2.35 14.01
CA TYR A 116 -9.02 3.03 13.09
C TYR A 116 -9.63 4.25 13.78
N VAL A 117 -9.46 5.42 13.20
CA VAL A 117 -9.95 6.69 13.74
C VAL A 117 -11.32 7.05 13.18
N GLY A 118 -11.56 6.74 11.90
CA GLY A 118 -12.81 7.04 11.23
C GLY A 118 -12.63 7.17 9.71
N PRO A 119 -13.72 7.41 8.98
CA PRO A 119 -13.65 7.63 7.54
C PRO A 119 -12.82 8.88 7.21
N VAL A 120 -12.26 8.93 6.00
CA VAL A 120 -11.61 10.16 5.51
C VAL A 120 -12.63 11.29 5.52
N PRO A 121 -12.37 12.42 6.20
CA PRO A 121 -13.28 13.54 6.17
C PRO A 121 -13.52 14.00 4.74
N ALA A 122 -14.77 14.22 4.37
CA ALA A 122 -15.09 14.81 3.08
C ALA A 122 -14.51 16.22 3.03
N THR A 123 -13.53 16.44 2.16
CA THR A 123 -13.03 17.78 1.89
C THR A 123 -14.03 18.50 1.01
N PRO A 124 -14.61 19.64 1.43
CA PRO A 124 -15.50 20.39 0.57
C PRO A 124 -14.73 20.86 -0.67
N ILE A 125 -15.21 20.46 -1.85
CA ILE A 125 -14.68 20.97 -3.11
C ILE A 125 -15.38 22.30 -3.37
N ILE A 126 -14.62 23.41 -3.26
CA ILE A 126 -15.14 24.73 -3.58
C ILE A 126 -14.99 24.94 -5.08
N MET A 127 -16.10 24.93 -5.80
CA MET A 127 -16.12 25.27 -7.23
C MET A 127 -16.71 26.67 -7.39
N HIS A 128 -16.11 27.52 -8.21
CA HIS A 128 -16.60 28.85 -8.53
C HIS A 128 -17.49 28.80 -9.79
N SER A 129 -18.72 29.25 -9.69
CA SER A 129 -19.59 29.43 -10.84
C SER A 129 -20.06 30.89 -10.96
N ARG A 130 -20.51 31.30 -12.15
CA ARG A 130 -20.84 32.73 -12.43
C ARG A 130 -21.93 33.33 -11.55
N ASN A 131 -22.82 32.53 -10.98
CA ASN A 131 -23.95 32.98 -10.18
C ASN A 131 -24.04 32.33 -8.81
N VAL A 132 -23.06 31.53 -8.42
CA VAL A 132 -22.95 30.89 -7.13
C VAL A 132 -21.66 31.34 -6.52
N GLN A 133 -21.68 31.99 -5.37
CA GLN A 133 -20.46 32.48 -4.74
C GLN A 133 -19.59 31.34 -4.21
N THR A 134 -20.22 30.39 -3.60
CA THR A 134 -19.55 29.17 -3.14
C THR A 134 -20.55 28.02 -3.12
N TYR A 135 -20.08 26.82 -3.35
CA TYR A 135 -20.81 25.60 -3.04
C TYR A 135 -19.88 24.62 -2.35
N SER A 136 -20.43 23.81 -1.47
CA SER A 136 -19.70 22.75 -0.81
C SER A 136 -20.26 21.39 -1.19
N LEU A 137 -19.36 20.43 -1.38
CA LEU A 137 -19.70 19.03 -1.58
C LEU A 137 -19.43 18.29 -0.27
N LEU A 138 -20.49 17.83 0.36
CA LEU A 138 -20.39 17.05 1.60
C LEU A 138 -20.74 15.59 1.30
N ARG A 139 -19.79 14.71 1.49
CA ARG A 139 -20.05 13.27 1.50
C ARG A 139 -20.56 12.90 2.89
N GLN A 140 -21.77 12.34 2.97
CA GLN A 140 -22.28 11.85 4.24
C GLN A 140 -21.61 10.54 4.65
N SER A 141 -21.52 10.31 5.96
CA SER A 141 -20.82 9.19 6.55
C SER A 141 -21.40 7.81 6.22
N ASP A 142 -22.62 7.74 5.72
CA ASP A 142 -23.29 6.51 5.24
C ASP A 142 -22.82 6.06 3.85
N GLY A 143 -21.88 6.77 3.27
CA GLY A 143 -21.05 6.32 2.15
C GLY A 143 -21.59 6.56 0.76
N ASN A 144 -22.92 6.64 0.58
CA ASN A 144 -23.55 6.64 -0.75
C ASN A 144 -24.31 7.93 -1.08
N LYS A 145 -24.28 8.91 -0.22
CA LYS A 145 -24.99 10.19 -0.41
C LYS A 145 -24.00 11.34 -0.53
N LEU A 146 -24.08 12.07 -1.62
CA LEU A 146 -23.39 13.34 -1.82
C LEU A 146 -24.41 14.47 -1.69
N THR A 147 -24.20 15.38 -0.74
CA THR A 147 -24.99 16.60 -0.62
C THR A 147 -24.21 17.76 -1.23
N ILE A 148 -24.84 18.47 -2.14
CA ILE A 148 -24.29 19.69 -2.74
C ILE A 148 -25.05 20.88 -2.16
N GLU A 149 -24.34 21.71 -1.40
CA GLU A 149 -24.88 22.95 -0.84
C GLU A 149 -24.43 24.13 -1.68
N PHE A 150 -25.37 24.92 -2.17
CA PHE A 150 -25.09 26.13 -2.93
C PHE A 150 -25.38 27.36 -2.07
N PHE A 151 -24.42 28.26 -2.02
CA PHE A 151 -24.56 29.52 -1.33
C PHE A 151 -24.62 30.66 -2.36
N MET A 152 -25.74 31.39 -2.37
CA MET A 152 -25.96 32.53 -3.27
C MET A 152 -26.08 33.81 -2.46
N ASN A 153 -25.41 34.86 -2.89
CA ASN A 153 -25.60 36.20 -2.30
C ASN A 153 -26.92 36.82 -2.81
N GLY A 154 -27.90 36.91 -1.95
CA GLY A 154 -29.16 37.58 -2.17
C GLY A 154 -30.12 37.38 -1.01
N ALA A 155 -31.10 38.25 -0.83
CA ALA A 155 -31.99 38.31 0.31
C ALA A 155 -32.85 37.06 0.55
N ASN A 156 -32.77 36.04 -0.31
CA ASN A 156 -33.40 34.74 -0.13
C ASN A 156 -32.36 33.65 -0.36
N ASN A 157 -31.80 33.12 0.69
CA ASN A 157 -30.95 31.94 0.65
C ASN A 157 -31.79 30.74 0.24
N THR A 158 -31.83 30.42 -1.03
CA THR A 158 -32.42 29.18 -1.50
C THR A 158 -31.35 28.10 -1.45
N LEU A 159 -31.43 27.27 -0.43
CA LEU A 159 -30.64 26.05 -0.34
C LEU A 159 -31.19 25.07 -1.38
N ILE A 160 -30.43 24.77 -2.41
CA ILE A 160 -30.79 23.71 -3.34
C ILE A 160 -30.03 22.48 -2.94
N GLU A 161 -30.67 21.60 -2.21
CA GLU A 161 -30.13 20.30 -1.84
C GLU A 161 -30.40 19.30 -2.95
N LYS A 162 -29.37 18.79 -3.63
CA LYS A 162 -29.45 17.65 -4.53
C LYS A 162 -28.67 16.48 -3.96
N SER A 163 -29.38 15.41 -3.66
CA SER A 163 -28.78 14.16 -3.23
C SER A 163 -28.55 13.25 -4.42
N PHE A 164 -27.34 12.72 -4.54
CA PHE A 164 -26.97 11.72 -5.55
C PHE A 164 -26.58 10.43 -4.86
N ASN A 165 -27.19 9.32 -5.26
CA ASN A 165 -26.76 8.01 -4.80
C ASN A 165 -25.69 7.50 -5.76
N TYR A 166 -24.52 7.17 -5.24
CA TYR A 166 -23.49 6.47 -5.99
C TYR A 166 -23.57 4.99 -5.66
N PHE A 167 -23.70 4.17 -6.69
CA PHE A 167 -23.40 2.75 -6.58
C PHE A 167 -21.93 2.58 -6.97
N ILE A 168 -21.12 2.12 -6.03
CA ILE A 168 -19.76 1.65 -6.28
C ILE A 168 -19.81 0.13 -6.26
#